data_a3a258f914f4f168d4ab6133df8a5393
#
_entry.id   a3a258f914f4f168d4ab6133df8a5393
#
_cell.length_a   1.000
_cell.length_b   1.000
_cell.length_c   1.000
_cell.angle_alpha   90.00
_cell.angle_beta   90.00
_cell.angle_gamma   90.00
#
_symmetry.space_group_name_H-M   'P 1'
#
loop_
_entity.id
_entity.type
_entity.pdbx_description
1 polymer ?
#
loop_
_entity_poly.entity_id
_entity_poly.type
_entity_poly.pdbx_seq_one_letter_code
_entity_poly.pdbx_strand_id
1 'polypeptide(L)'
;MKKVLILLAILMVGLTSFAQTDSHLTFKGVPIDGTLDNFVKELVQKDFTLDKSNDTEAKLHGTFAGYSNCKLEVFTLKQKDLVSSVSVFFTSYKTWEDLYKVYSDLRGLLDVKYGGPTYFERGFFPADPLNNGVRMSYVIAKQCRYKTDYKLPKGDINLFITHDNMYGPVVVLKYSDKLNSGISRAQALEDL
;
A
#
# COMPACT_ATOMS: atom_id res chain seq x y z
N MET A 1 -14.84 -58.81 7.77
CA MET A 1 -15.32 -57.63 8.49
C MET A 1 -14.18 -56.65 8.90
N LYS A 2 -12.98 -57.11 9.28
CA LYS A 2 -11.86 -56.20 9.67
C LYS A 2 -11.27 -55.34 8.51
N LYS A 3 -11.33 -55.83 7.27
CA LYS A 3 -10.78 -55.08 6.09
C LYS A 3 -11.66 -53.92 5.60
N VAL A 4 -12.96 -53.93 5.87
CA VAL A 4 -13.91 -52.89 5.49
C VAL A 4 -13.83 -51.69 6.46
N LEU A 5 -13.51 -51.94 7.73
CA LEU A 5 -13.33 -50.85 8.72
C LEU A 5 -12.09 -50.00 8.47
N ILE A 6 -11.02 -50.58 7.90
CA ILE A 6 -9.78 -49.83 7.58
C ILE A 6 -9.99 -48.90 6.38
N LEU A 7 -10.83 -49.27 5.41
CA LEU A 7 -11.12 -48.44 4.25
C LEU A 7 -11.98 -47.21 4.59
N LEU A 8 -12.84 -47.32 5.61
CA LEU A 8 -13.69 -46.22 6.08
C LEU A 8 -12.90 -45.17 6.88
N ALA A 9 -11.82 -45.57 7.55
CA ALA A 9 -10.96 -44.65 8.32
C ALA A 9 -10.06 -43.78 7.44
N ILE A 10 -9.73 -44.20 6.22
CA ILE A 10 -8.89 -43.44 5.29
C ILE A 10 -9.69 -42.35 4.56
N LEU A 11 -11.03 -42.48 4.49
CA LEU A 11 -11.89 -41.50 3.80
C LEU A 11 -12.21 -40.26 4.65
N MET A 12 -11.87 -40.25 5.94
CA MET A 12 -12.13 -39.13 6.87
C MET A 12 -10.98 -38.11 6.99
N VAL A 13 -9.83 -38.32 6.32
CA VAL A 13 -8.65 -37.42 6.41
C VAL A 13 -8.63 -36.37 5.33
N GLY A 14 -9.61 -36.32 4.42
CA GLY A 14 -9.58 -35.53 3.20
C GLY A 14 -10.35 -34.20 3.20
N LEU A 15 -10.92 -33.74 4.31
CA LEU A 15 -11.70 -32.48 4.37
C LEU A 15 -11.14 -31.51 5.41
N THR A 16 -9.85 -31.24 5.36
CA THR A 16 -9.40 -29.94 5.81
C THR A 16 -9.78 -28.95 4.72
N SER A 17 -11.02 -28.44 4.78
CA SER A 17 -11.37 -27.19 4.16
C SER A 17 -10.36 -26.19 4.70
N PHE A 18 -9.38 -25.80 3.88
CA PHE A 18 -8.70 -24.52 4.09
C PHE A 18 -9.80 -23.48 3.98
N ALA A 19 -10.43 -23.15 5.09
CA ALA A 19 -11.11 -21.89 5.25
C ALA A 19 -10.06 -20.87 4.84
N GLN A 20 -10.25 -20.27 3.67
CA GLN A 20 -9.46 -19.15 3.23
C GLN A 20 -9.83 -18.04 4.22
N THR A 21 -9.09 -18.00 5.35
CA THR A 21 -9.21 -16.88 6.27
C THR A 21 -8.96 -15.65 5.44
N ASP A 22 -9.96 -14.79 5.32
CA ASP A 22 -9.82 -13.47 4.71
C ASP A 22 -8.67 -12.78 5.45
N SER A 23 -7.47 -12.97 4.93
CA SER A 23 -6.26 -12.47 5.56
C SER A 23 -6.01 -11.07 5.05
N HIS A 24 -5.59 -10.18 5.94
CA HIS A 24 -5.27 -8.80 5.65
C HIS A 24 -4.13 -8.65 4.62
N LEU A 25 -4.12 -7.53 3.91
CA LEU A 25 -2.95 -7.12 3.14
C LEU A 25 -1.78 -6.90 4.09
N THR A 26 -0.56 -7.22 3.67
CA THR A 26 0.63 -7.06 4.51
C THR A 26 1.56 -5.97 4.00
N PHE A 27 2.15 -5.22 4.93
CA PHE A 27 3.24 -4.29 4.67
C PHE A 27 4.51 -4.76 5.39
N LYS A 28 5.60 -5.03 4.66
CA LYS A 28 6.84 -5.63 5.22
C LYS A 28 6.60 -6.93 6.01
N GLY A 29 5.57 -7.70 5.63
CA GLY A 29 5.18 -8.92 6.34
C GLY A 29 4.30 -8.70 7.57
N VAL A 30 4.01 -7.46 7.95
CA VAL A 30 3.09 -7.09 9.03
C VAL A 30 1.68 -6.96 8.44
N PRO A 31 0.66 -7.65 8.94
CA PRO A 31 -0.73 -7.47 8.52
C PRO A 31 -1.19 -6.02 8.77
N ILE A 32 -1.82 -5.39 7.79
CA ILE A 32 -2.42 -4.05 7.95
C ILE A 32 -3.72 -4.20 8.73
N ASP A 33 -3.57 -4.35 10.04
CA ASP A 33 -4.65 -4.64 10.99
C ASP A 33 -4.23 -4.27 12.43
N GLY A 34 -5.17 -4.39 13.37
CA GLY A 34 -4.93 -4.14 14.80
C GLY A 34 -4.81 -2.66 15.14
N THR A 35 -4.41 -2.37 16.37
CA THR A 35 -4.26 -1.01 16.87
C THR A 35 -3.03 -0.32 16.28
N LEU A 36 -3.07 1.01 16.19
CA LEU A 36 -1.97 1.81 15.68
C LEU A 36 -0.66 1.56 16.44
N ASP A 37 -0.73 1.51 17.76
CA ASP A 37 0.43 1.28 18.62
C ASP A 37 1.09 -0.08 18.36
N ASN A 38 0.31 -1.14 18.22
CA ASN A 38 0.84 -2.47 17.96
C ASN A 38 1.46 -2.56 16.57
N PHE A 39 0.81 -2.01 15.55
CA PHE A 39 1.33 -1.98 14.20
C PHE A 39 2.64 -1.18 14.10
N VAL A 40 2.72 -0.02 14.77
CA VAL A 40 3.94 0.80 14.84
C VAL A 40 5.08 0.05 15.53
N LYS A 41 4.83 -0.66 16.64
CA LYS A 41 5.84 -1.49 17.31
C LYS A 41 6.42 -2.57 16.37
N GLU A 42 5.57 -3.22 15.58
CA GLU A 42 5.99 -4.19 14.57
C GLU A 42 6.86 -3.54 13.48
N LEU A 43 6.51 -2.33 13.02
CA LEU A 43 7.31 -1.60 12.03
C LEU A 43 8.67 -1.17 12.60
N VAL A 44 8.74 -0.77 13.86
CA VAL A 44 10.02 -0.44 14.53
C VAL A 44 10.95 -1.66 14.57
N GLN A 45 10.41 -2.87 14.77
CA GLN A 45 11.18 -4.11 14.66
C GLN A 45 11.64 -4.44 13.21
N LYS A 46 11.10 -3.74 12.20
CA LYS A 46 11.48 -3.83 10.78
C LYS A 46 12.36 -2.65 10.32
N ASP A 47 13.10 -2.05 11.26
CA ASP A 47 14.05 -0.96 11.02
C ASP A 47 13.42 0.38 10.58
N PHE A 48 12.17 0.62 10.97
CA PHE A 48 11.59 1.96 10.88
C PHE A 48 11.72 2.70 12.21
N THR A 49 11.88 4.02 12.13
CA THR A 49 11.95 4.91 13.30
C THR A 49 10.66 5.73 13.37
N LEU A 50 10.02 5.73 14.54
CA LEU A 50 8.83 6.55 14.78
C LEU A 50 9.23 8.02 14.94
N ASP A 51 8.64 8.90 14.15
CA ASP A 51 8.82 10.36 14.24
C ASP A 51 7.73 11.00 15.11
N LYS A 52 6.46 10.62 14.87
CA LYS A 52 5.28 11.18 15.55
C LYS A 52 4.11 10.22 15.47
N SER A 53 3.26 10.22 16.51
CA SER A 53 1.98 9.51 16.51
C SER A 53 0.90 10.36 17.19
N ASN A 54 -0.35 10.14 16.78
CA ASN A 54 -1.58 10.60 17.43
C ASN A 54 -2.62 9.46 17.37
N ASP A 55 -3.88 9.73 17.74
CA ASP A 55 -4.92 8.71 17.84
C ASP A 55 -5.29 8.04 16.50
N THR A 56 -5.00 8.67 15.37
CA THR A 56 -5.45 8.22 14.06
C THR A 56 -4.34 8.04 13.03
N GLU A 57 -3.13 8.52 13.33
CA GLU A 57 -2.01 8.56 12.39
C GLU A 57 -0.68 8.38 13.10
N ALA A 58 0.23 7.61 12.50
CA ALA A 58 1.64 7.59 12.88
C ALA A 58 2.53 7.91 11.68
N LYS A 59 3.58 8.70 11.92
CA LYS A 59 4.62 9.03 10.94
C LYS A 59 5.93 8.37 11.34
N LEU A 60 6.53 7.67 10.40
CA LEU A 60 7.81 6.99 10.59
C LEU A 60 8.74 7.33 9.41
N HIS A 61 9.99 6.98 9.57
CA HIS A 61 10.94 6.97 8.46
C HIS A 61 11.82 5.71 8.49
N GLY A 62 12.41 5.37 7.33
CA GLY A 62 13.26 4.19 7.23
C GLY A 62 13.66 3.87 5.80
N THR A 63 14.15 2.65 5.59
CA THR A 63 14.52 2.13 4.27
C THR A 63 13.42 1.21 3.74
N PHE A 64 12.99 1.45 2.49
CA PHE A 64 11.99 0.63 1.82
C PHE A 64 12.34 0.41 0.35
N ALA A 65 12.25 -0.84 -0.12
CA ALA A 65 12.54 -1.26 -1.50
C ALA A 65 13.91 -0.78 -2.03
N GLY A 66 14.94 -0.72 -1.16
CA GLY A 66 16.28 -0.25 -1.49
C GLY A 66 16.47 1.28 -1.43
N TYR A 67 15.41 2.04 -1.19
CA TYR A 67 15.47 3.50 -1.03
C TYR A 67 15.57 3.86 0.46
N SER A 68 16.58 4.66 0.82
CA SER A 68 16.75 5.21 2.17
C SER A 68 15.89 6.47 2.37
N ASN A 69 15.69 6.85 3.64
CA ASN A 69 14.96 8.06 4.03
C ASN A 69 13.52 8.16 3.51
N CYS A 70 12.89 7.01 3.21
CA CYS A 70 11.46 6.98 2.93
C CYS A 70 10.68 7.47 4.15
N LYS A 71 9.63 8.25 3.91
CA LYS A 71 8.66 8.64 4.93
C LYS A 71 7.46 7.72 4.85
N LEU A 72 6.97 7.28 6.00
CA LEU A 72 5.78 6.45 6.11
C LEU A 72 4.69 7.18 6.87
N GLU A 73 3.48 7.02 6.41
CA GLU A 73 2.28 7.41 7.14
C GLU A 73 1.35 6.20 7.28
N VAL A 74 1.02 5.87 8.51
CA VAL A 74 0.10 4.78 8.87
C VAL A 74 -1.20 5.41 9.34
N PHE A 75 -2.33 4.96 8.81
CA PHE A 75 -3.65 5.51 9.13
C PHE A 75 -4.57 4.44 9.70
N THR A 76 -5.30 4.80 10.75
CA THR A 76 -6.44 4.04 11.25
C THR A 76 -7.74 4.46 10.56
N LEU A 77 -8.82 3.76 10.85
CA LEU A 77 -10.17 4.23 10.54
C LEU A 77 -10.52 5.45 11.40
N LYS A 78 -11.29 6.40 10.85
CA LYS A 78 -11.62 7.65 11.55
C LYS A 78 -12.32 7.46 12.91
N GLN A 79 -13.04 6.36 13.07
CA GLN A 79 -13.92 6.10 14.22
C GLN A 79 -13.43 4.93 15.09
N LYS A 80 -12.29 4.32 14.74
CA LYS A 80 -11.80 3.12 15.40
C LYS A 80 -10.29 3.05 15.30
N ASP A 81 -9.62 2.74 16.41
CA ASP A 81 -8.19 2.43 16.43
C ASP A 81 -7.94 1.06 15.74
N LEU A 82 -8.05 1.08 14.42
CA LEU A 82 -7.85 -0.06 13.54
C LEU A 82 -7.10 0.38 12.30
N VAL A 83 -5.86 -0.08 12.13
CA VAL A 83 -5.01 0.26 10.99
C VAL A 83 -5.66 -0.21 9.69
N SER A 84 -5.78 0.68 8.72
CA SER A 84 -6.43 0.44 7.43
C SER A 84 -5.55 0.69 6.23
N SER A 85 -4.54 1.55 6.36
CA SER A 85 -3.64 1.83 5.24
C SER A 85 -2.25 2.31 5.68
N VAL A 86 -1.28 2.09 4.78
CA VAL A 86 0.11 2.56 4.91
C VAL A 86 0.49 3.26 3.61
N SER A 87 1.05 4.47 3.70
CA SER A 87 1.60 5.20 2.57
C SER A 87 3.11 5.37 2.75
N VAL A 88 3.88 5.06 1.71
CA VAL A 88 5.33 5.29 1.64
C VAL A 88 5.58 6.42 0.68
N PHE A 89 6.29 7.44 1.13
CA PHE A 89 6.67 8.61 0.36
C PHE A 89 8.16 8.54 0.03
N PHE A 90 8.49 8.48 -1.24
CA PHE A 90 9.85 8.52 -1.76
C PHE A 90 10.16 9.98 -2.08
N THR A 91 10.95 10.63 -1.24
CA THR A 91 11.12 12.08 -1.19
C THR A 91 12.46 12.54 -1.73
N SER A 92 12.63 13.88 -1.83
CA SER A 92 13.91 14.56 -2.11
C SER A 92 14.38 14.52 -3.56
N TYR A 93 13.47 14.40 -4.52
CA TYR A 93 13.80 14.46 -5.94
C TYR A 93 13.61 15.88 -6.49
N LYS A 94 14.63 16.38 -7.16
CA LYS A 94 14.66 17.74 -7.74
C LYS A 94 14.42 17.74 -9.24
N THR A 95 14.60 16.60 -9.91
CA THR A 95 14.42 16.47 -11.36
C THR A 95 13.31 15.50 -11.70
N TRP A 96 12.69 15.69 -12.85
CA TRP A 96 11.70 14.77 -13.39
C TRP A 96 12.31 13.37 -13.64
N GLU A 97 13.53 13.33 -14.13
CA GLU A 97 14.24 12.10 -14.45
C GLU A 97 14.40 11.22 -13.21
N ASP A 98 14.86 11.79 -12.09
CA ASP A 98 15.04 11.05 -10.84
C ASP A 98 13.69 10.58 -10.27
N LEU A 99 12.70 11.47 -10.29
CA LEU A 99 11.35 11.16 -9.81
C LEU A 99 10.70 10.03 -10.63
N TYR A 100 10.79 10.13 -11.96
CA TYR A 100 10.27 9.11 -12.87
C TYR A 100 11.02 7.78 -12.78
N LYS A 101 12.35 7.83 -12.58
CA LYS A 101 13.15 6.62 -12.37
C LYS A 101 12.65 5.83 -11.17
N VAL A 102 12.42 6.48 -10.03
CA VAL A 102 11.88 5.83 -8.82
C VAL A 102 10.51 5.22 -9.09
N TYR A 103 9.61 5.97 -9.73
CA TYR A 103 8.30 5.44 -10.11
C TYR A 103 8.40 4.21 -11.00
N SER A 104 9.26 4.25 -12.01
CA SER A 104 9.45 3.16 -12.97
C SER A 104 10.06 1.91 -12.33
N ASP A 105 11.08 2.11 -11.47
CA ASP A 105 11.73 1.01 -10.75
C ASP A 105 10.75 0.31 -9.79
N LEU A 106 10.00 1.09 -9.00
CA LEU A 106 8.98 0.55 -8.09
C LEU A 106 7.87 -0.18 -8.83
N ARG A 107 7.41 0.38 -9.97
CA ARG A 107 6.42 -0.29 -10.81
C ARG A 107 6.95 -1.65 -11.30
N GLY A 108 8.19 -1.71 -11.79
CA GLY A 108 8.80 -2.97 -12.22
C GLY A 108 8.85 -4.01 -11.10
N LEU A 109 9.19 -3.62 -9.86
CA LEU A 109 9.18 -4.51 -8.70
C LEU A 109 7.76 -4.99 -8.34
N LEU A 110 6.75 -4.11 -8.46
CA LEU A 110 5.35 -4.47 -8.20
C LEU A 110 4.81 -5.42 -9.28
N ASP A 111 5.15 -5.19 -10.56
CA ASP A 111 4.76 -6.07 -11.66
C ASP A 111 5.33 -7.49 -11.47
N VAL A 112 6.58 -7.62 -11.01
CA VAL A 112 7.20 -8.92 -10.69
C VAL A 112 6.48 -9.59 -9.51
N LYS A 113 6.11 -8.83 -8.47
CA LYS A 113 5.54 -9.37 -7.24
C LYS A 113 4.05 -9.70 -7.34
N TYR A 114 3.28 -8.88 -8.03
CA TYR A 114 1.82 -8.93 -8.02
C TYR A 114 1.21 -9.19 -9.39
N GLY A 115 2.04 -9.31 -10.44
CA GLY A 115 1.58 -9.37 -11.83
C GLY A 115 1.30 -8.00 -12.42
N GLY A 116 0.74 -7.96 -13.62
CA GLY A 116 0.42 -6.69 -14.30
C GLY A 116 -0.62 -5.86 -13.53
N PRO A 117 -0.58 -4.51 -13.67
CA PRO A 117 -1.50 -3.62 -13.00
C PRO A 117 -2.94 -3.78 -13.52
N THR A 118 -3.91 -3.52 -12.66
CA THR A 118 -5.35 -3.49 -13.03
C THR A 118 -5.76 -2.16 -13.65
N TYR A 119 -5.01 -1.10 -13.39
CA TYR A 119 -5.16 0.22 -14.00
C TYR A 119 -3.79 0.87 -14.17
N PHE A 120 -3.62 1.55 -15.28
CA PHE A 120 -2.41 2.31 -15.59
C PHE A 120 -2.76 3.58 -16.36
N GLU A 121 -2.31 4.72 -15.84
CA GLU A 121 -2.38 6.02 -16.49
C GLU A 121 -0.99 6.64 -16.55
N ARG A 122 -0.68 7.32 -17.66
CA ARG A 122 0.60 7.96 -17.89
C ARG A 122 0.42 9.20 -18.73
N GLY A 123 0.87 10.33 -18.22
CA GLY A 123 0.83 11.59 -18.95
C GLY A 123 0.71 12.81 -18.05
N PHE A 124 0.44 13.94 -18.67
CA PHE A 124 0.19 15.22 -18.03
C PHE A 124 -1.08 15.84 -18.59
N PHE A 125 -1.73 16.70 -17.81
CA PHE A 125 -2.92 17.41 -18.24
C PHE A 125 -2.63 18.92 -18.31
N PRO A 126 -3.13 19.68 -19.32
CA PRO A 126 -3.98 19.21 -20.45
C PRO A 126 -3.22 18.49 -21.57
N ALA A 127 -1.88 18.55 -21.60
CA ALA A 127 -1.04 17.90 -22.60
C ALA A 127 0.35 17.61 -22.03
N ASP A 128 1.08 16.68 -22.66
CA ASP A 128 2.45 16.36 -22.26
C ASP A 128 3.39 17.56 -22.55
N PRO A 129 4.19 17.99 -21.54
CA PRO A 129 5.19 19.04 -21.73
C PRO A 129 6.29 18.62 -22.70
N LEU A 130 6.78 19.57 -23.48
CA LEU A 130 7.81 19.34 -24.51
C LEU A 130 9.17 18.94 -23.95
N ASN A 131 9.47 19.33 -22.71
CA ASN A 131 10.76 19.02 -22.08
C ASN A 131 10.62 18.67 -20.58
N ASN A 132 11.64 18.00 -20.04
CA ASN A 132 11.64 17.49 -18.68
C ASN A 132 11.67 18.60 -17.60
N GLY A 133 12.27 19.74 -17.87
CA GLY A 133 12.30 20.87 -16.93
C GLY A 133 10.90 21.40 -16.62
N VAL A 134 10.03 21.43 -17.63
CA VAL A 134 8.62 21.83 -17.45
C VAL A 134 7.79 20.77 -16.73
N ARG A 135 8.13 19.48 -16.87
CA ARG A 135 7.39 18.38 -16.20
C ARG A 135 7.32 18.52 -14.70
N MET A 136 8.40 18.98 -14.05
CA MET A 136 8.37 19.22 -12.60
C MET A 136 7.35 20.30 -12.21
N SER A 137 7.20 21.36 -13.01
CA SER A 137 6.18 22.38 -12.77
C SER A 137 4.76 21.79 -12.86
N TYR A 138 4.53 20.85 -13.79
CA TYR A 138 3.26 20.13 -13.89
C TYR A 138 3.00 19.20 -12.68
N VAL A 139 4.05 18.57 -12.13
CA VAL A 139 3.92 17.81 -10.88
C VAL A 139 3.51 18.74 -9.74
N ILE A 140 4.19 19.90 -9.60
CA ILE A 140 3.87 20.91 -8.58
C ILE A 140 2.44 21.42 -8.73
N ALA A 141 1.99 21.64 -9.96
CA ALA A 141 0.62 22.06 -10.27
C ALA A 141 -0.43 20.93 -10.14
N LYS A 142 -0.04 19.72 -9.71
CA LYS A 142 -0.89 18.50 -9.60
C LYS A 142 -1.54 18.12 -10.95
N GLN A 143 -0.85 18.39 -12.05
CA GLN A 143 -1.26 18.05 -13.41
C GLN A 143 -0.56 16.80 -13.96
N CYS A 144 0.19 16.10 -13.11
CA CYS A 144 0.84 14.82 -13.41
C CYS A 144 -0.17 13.67 -13.17
N ARG A 145 -0.27 12.75 -14.16
CA ARG A 145 -1.19 11.61 -14.15
C ARG A 145 -0.45 10.29 -14.28
N TYR A 146 0.69 10.17 -13.64
CA TYR A 146 1.40 8.90 -13.55
C TYR A 146 0.84 8.12 -12.37
N LYS A 147 0.02 7.11 -12.68
CA LYS A 147 -0.67 6.27 -11.70
C LYS A 147 -0.71 4.82 -12.15
N THR A 148 -0.47 3.90 -11.21
CA THR A 148 -0.55 2.46 -11.41
C THR A 148 -1.26 1.85 -10.21
N ASP A 149 -2.33 1.07 -10.45
CA ASP A 149 -3.12 0.42 -9.42
C ASP A 149 -3.07 -1.10 -9.57
N TYR A 150 -2.91 -1.80 -8.46
CA TYR A 150 -3.00 -3.25 -8.34
C TYR A 150 -4.14 -3.59 -7.38
N LYS A 151 -5.22 -4.19 -7.90
CA LYS A 151 -6.31 -4.70 -7.08
C LYS A 151 -6.05 -6.15 -6.74
N LEU A 152 -5.83 -6.42 -5.47
CA LEU A 152 -5.54 -7.75 -4.96
C LEU A 152 -6.75 -8.28 -4.16
N PRO A 153 -6.85 -9.60 -3.95
CA PRO A 153 -7.92 -10.16 -3.11
C PRO A 153 -7.98 -9.55 -1.71
N LYS A 154 -6.81 -9.19 -1.14
CA LYS A 154 -6.65 -8.69 0.24
C LYS A 154 -6.63 -7.16 0.35
N GLY A 155 -6.56 -6.42 -0.74
CA GLY A 155 -6.50 -4.96 -0.71
C GLY A 155 -5.95 -4.36 -2.00
N ASP A 156 -5.81 -3.06 -2.00
CA ASP A 156 -5.34 -2.30 -3.15
C ASP A 156 -3.94 -1.73 -2.89
N ILE A 157 -3.11 -1.74 -3.94
CA ILE A 157 -1.82 -1.07 -3.94
C ILE A 157 -1.85 -0.01 -5.04
N ASN A 158 -1.54 1.23 -4.69
CA ASN A 158 -1.54 2.36 -5.61
C ASN A 158 -0.15 2.98 -5.63
N LEU A 159 0.45 3.10 -6.80
CA LEU A 159 1.71 3.80 -7.05
C LEU A 159 1.44 5.01 -7.92
N PHE A 160 1.85 6.20 -7.49
CA PHE A 160 1.62 7.42 -8.26
C PHE A 160 2.65 8.51 -7.98
N ILE A 161 2.78 9.46 -8.93
CA ILE A 161 3.56 10.68 -8.78
C ILE A 161 2.61 11.82 -8.44
N THR A 162 2.97 12.63 -7.44
CA THR A 162 2.18 13.80 -7.04
C THR A 162 3.06 14.88 -6.43
N HIS A 163 2.46 16.02 -6.11
CA HIS A 163 3.03 17.02 -5.21
C HIS A 163 2.31 16.95 -3.87
N ASP A 164 3.07 16.61 -2.83
CA ASP A 164 2.63 16.66 -1.45
C ASP A 164 3.02 17.99 -0.81
N ASN A 165 2.17 18.54 0.06
CA ASN A 165 2.41 19.85 0.68
C ASN A 165 3.59 19.84 1.68
N MET A 166 3.89 18.67 2.28
CA MET A 166 4.98 18.50 3.24
C MET A 166 6.29 18.06 2.55
N TYR A 167 6.16 17.14 1.57
CA TYR A 167 7.31 16.48 0.97
C TYR A 167 7.68 16.99 -0.43
N GLY A 168 6.85 17.88 -1.03
CA GLY A 168 7.06 18.39 -2.39
C GLY A 168 6.74 17.36 -3.47
N PRO A 169 7.42 17.42 -4.64
CA PRO A 169 7.31 16.40 -5.68
C PRO A 169 7.76 15.03 -5.15
N VAL A 170 6.91 14.02 -5.26
CA VAL A 170 7.08 12.74 -4.55
C VAL A 170 6.47 11.59 -5.34
N VAL A 171 7.07 10.40 -5.24
CA VAL A 171 6.43 9.13 -5.57
C VAL A 171 5.78 8.58 -4.32
N VAL A 172 4.53 8.19 -4.41
CA VAL A 172 3.76 7.59 -3.31
C VAL A 172 3.41 6.16 -3.66
N LEU A 173 3.65 5.24 -2.71
CA LEU A 173 3.20 3.85 -2.77
C LEU A 173 2.28 3.60 -1.58
N LYS A 174 0.98 3.45 -1.86
CA LYS A 174 -0.05 3.26 -0.85
C LYS A 174 -0.57 1.83 -0.84
N TYR A 175 -0.67 1.25 0.34
CA TYR A 175 -1.32 -0.02 0.63
C TYR A 175 -2.61 0.24 1.38
N SER A 176 -3.73 -0.31 0.93
CA SER A 176 -5.04 -0.18 1.59
C SER A 176 -5.61 -1.57 1.81
N ASP A 177 -5.83 -1.95 3.07
CA ASP A 177 -6.44 -3.23 3.41
C ASP A 177 -7.92 -3.26 3.03
N LYS A 178 -8.38 -4.36 2.41
CA LYS A 178 -9.74 -4.47 1.90
C LYS A 178 -10.76 -4.66 3.01
N LEU A 179 -10.45 -5.47 4.02
CA LEU A 179 -11.37 -5.78 5.11
C LEU A 179 -11.62 -4.51 5.94
N ASN A 180 -10.54 -3.85 6.36
CA ASN A 180 -10.64 -2.65 7.20
C ASN A 180 -11.22 -1.46 6.42
N SER A 181 -10.86 -1.26 5.14
CA SER A 181 -11.49 -0.25 4.29
C SER A 181 -12.98 -0.54 4.05
N GLY A 182 -13.38 -1.81 4.02
CA GLY A 182 -14.77 -2.24 3.91
C GLY A 182 -15.62 -1.81 5.11
N ILE A 183 -15.09 -1.86 6.33
CA ILE A 183 -15.76 -1.40 7.55
C ILE A 183 -16.10 0.09 7.43
N SER A 184 -15.15 0.93 7.04
CA SER A 184 -15.38 2.37 6.85
C SER A 184 -16.46 2.66 5.82
N ARG A 185 -16.51 1.89 4.74
CA ARG A 185 -17.53 2.04 3.70
C ARG A 185 -18.91 1.59 4.17
N ALA A 186 -18.99 0.49 4.92
CA ALA A 186 -20.25 0.02 5.49
C ALA A 186 -20.87 1.06 6.43
N GLN A 187 -20.04 1.62 7.34
CA GLN A 187 -20.47 2.70 8.25
C GLN A 187 -20.95 3.93 7.50
N ALA A 188 -20.23 4.38 6.46
CA ALA A 188 -20.65 5.52 5.66
C ALA A 188 -21.97 5.28 4.90
N LEU A 189 -22.31 4.03 4.57
CA LEU A 189 -23.58 3.68 3.95
C LEU A 189 -24.75 3.67 4.95
N GLU A 190 -24.48 3.37 6.23
CA GLU A 190 -25.48 3.44 7.31
C GLU A 190 -25.86 4.89 7.66
N ASP A 191 -24.99 5.86 7.35
CA ASP A 191 -25.21 7.30 7.59
C ASP A 191 -26.05 7.96 6.45
N LEU A 192 -26.32 7.27 5.32
CA LEU A 192 -27.07 7.77 4.16
C LEU A 192 -28.55 7.31 4.17
#